data_3466c1f7ab52e4f334a7c47cf7c01fb8
#
_entry.id   3466c1f7ab52e4f334a7c47cf7c01fb8
#
_cell.length_a   1.000
_cell.length_b   1.000
_cell.length_c   1.000
_cell.angle_alpha   90.00
_cell.angle_beta   90.00
_cell.angle_gamma   90.00
#
_symmetry.space_group_name_H-M   'P 1'
#
loop_
_entity.id
_entity.type
_entity.pdbx_description
1 polymer ?
#
loop_
_entity_poly.entity_id
_entity_poly.type
_entity_poly.pdbx_seq_one_letter_code
_entity_poly.pdbx_strand_id
1 'polypeptide(L)'
;MNVCLRFRILLFFAVFSSALFAQNRQKSPVAEMRGAWIATVGNIDWPSKPGLSPDQQKMEFDSILDVLKAMNMNAVFVQIRPAGDAMYKSPIVPWSKYLTGKQGLAPADSLYDPMEYMIKAAHTRRMEFHAWLNPYRASFDLDTASLAPTNPLRSLPNNRKSEWFYRYGNRYYFNPASALVRQYLINVVKDIVIRYDIDGIHFDDYYYPYKETGQNLDDYNAFARDPRHFTNIEDWRRDNINLLIQDVSQTIKKLKPYVRFGVGPFGVYRNKDQDQNNGSDTRAGIVCYDDLYADILLWLKNGWIDYVAPQIYWSVGFPPADYEKLVDWWGKHTYGRHLYIGHAAYKIGNSTIDPNWNSPEEIKRQIAVDRANPNVQGSIFFSARPLLRNPLGVQDTLINVLYKSQTVVPGLSFMTKVAPLTPQICGVKGSKSAVKLAWNICNILSGEEMPYYYAIYRFEGESVGDFKDPSRLIYLSPYHDEKLIFEDQTTIEGQYYTYVVTGFNRVNVESYSSDPVFVKKTKNGAKKKRKFWGYLF
;
A
#
# COMPACT_ATOMS: atom_id res chain seq x y z
N MET A 1 -59.18 -25.31 -19.97
CA MET A 1 -58.11 -25.93 -19.14
C MET A 1 -56.75 -25.35 -19.50
N ASN A 2 -56.63 -24.10 -19.85
CA ASN A 2 -55.37 -23.49 -20.33
C ASN A 2 -55.02 -22.11 -19.77
N VAL A 3 -55.69 -21.66 -18.72
CA VAL A 3 -55.43 -20.33 -18.12
C VAL A 3 -54.63 -20.47 -16.78
N CYS A 4 -54.82 -21.54 -16.03
CA CYS A 4 -54.10 -21.77 -14.78
C CYS A 4 -52.62 -22.17 -14.95
N LEU A 5 -52.18 -22.69 -16.10
CA LEU A 5 -50.79 -23.13 -16.33
C LEU A 5 -49.87 -21.95 -16.68
N ARG A 6 -50.40 -20.90 -17.32
CA ARG A 6 -49.59 -19.70 -17.65
C ARG A 6 -49.30 -18.81 -16.46
N PHE A 7 -50.15 -18.79 -15.44
CA PHE A 7 -49.93 -18.02 -14.21
C PHE A 7 -48.89 -18.66 -13.27
N ARG A 8 -48.80 -19.99 -13.28
CA ARG A 8 -47.74 -20.69 -12.46
C ARG A 8 -46.35 -20.57 -13.07
N ILE A 9 -46.23 -20.47 -14.38
CA ILE A 9 -44.92 -20.29 -15.06
C ILE A 9 -44.41 -18.85 -14.89
N LEU A 10 -45.29 -17.85 -14.91
CA LEU A 10 -44.92 -16.45 -14.66
C LEU A 10 -44.53 -16.18 -13.19
N LEU A 11 -45.17 -16.85 -12.23
CA LEU A 11 -44.76 -16.76 -10.81
C LEU A 11 -43.40 -17.46 -10.55
N PHE A 12 -43.08 -18.55 -11.26
CA PHE A 12 -41.80 -19.22 -11.14
C PHE A 12 -40.65 -18.41 -11.75
N PHE A 13 -40.87 -17.69 -12.82
CA PHE A 13 -39.88 -16.77 -13.43
C PHE A 13 -39.69 -15.49 -12.60
N ALA A 14 -40.75 -14.98 -11.96
CA ALA A 14 -40.64 -13.80 -11.09
C ALA A 14 -39.91 -14.11 -9.77
N VAL A 15 -40.04 -15.31 -9.23
CA VAL A 15 -39.30 -15.77 -8.04
C VAL A 15 -37.85 -16.11 -8.36
N PHE A 16 -37.57 -16.65 -9.56
CA PHE A 16 -36.19 -16.92 -10.01
C PHE A 16 -35.41 -15.63 -10.39
N SER A 17 -36.08 -14.62 -10.93
CA SER A 17 -35.44 -13.33 -11.21
C SER A 17 -35.20 -12.49 -9.95
N SER A 18 -36.03 -12.63 -8.90
CA SER A 18 -35.77 -11.97 -7.60
C SER A 18 -34.68 -12.69 -6.76
N ALA A 19 -34.44 -13.99 -6.98
CA ALA A 19 -33.35 -14.72 -6.34
C ALA A 19 -31.98 -14.41 -6.97
N LEU A 20 -31.92 -13.98 -8.24
CA LEU A 20 -30.68 -13.58 -8.92
C LEU A 20 -30.24 -12.14 -8.58
N PHE A 21 -31.08 -11.35 -7.91
CA PHE A 21 -30.77 -10.01 -7.38
C PHE A 21 -30.55 -10.00 -5.85
N ALA A 22 -30.48 -11.13 -5.19
CA ALA A 22 -29.78 -11.24 -3.92
C ALA A 22 -28.27 -11.13 -4.26
N GLN A 23 -27.84 -9.91 -4.65
CA GLN A 23 -26.42 -9.56 -4.68
C GLN A 23 -25.84 -10.08 -3.37
N ASN A 24 -24.97 -11.07 -3.46
CA ASN A 24 -24.04 -11.40 -2.41
C ASN A 24 -23.38 -10.08 -1.98
N ARG A 25 -23.90 -9.43 -0.95
CA ARG A 25 -23.25 -8.28 -0.33
C ARG A 25 -21.96 -8.84 0.24
N GLN A 26 -20.92 -8.79 -0.55
CA GLN A 26 -19.61 -9.26 -0.19
C GLN A 26 -19.18 -8.47 1.04
N LYS A 27 -19.16 -9.13 2.21
CA LYS A 27 -18.74 -8.48 3.45
C LYS A 27 -17.30 -8.02 3.27
N SER A 28 -16.97 -6.83 3.73
CA SER A 28 -15.57 -6.38 3.81
C SER A 28 -14.76 -7.41 4.59
N PRO A 29 -13.54 -7.79 4.15
CA PRO A 29 -12.70 -8.67 4.94
C PRO A 29 -12.20 -7.96 6.22
N VAL A 30 -11.84 -8.73 7.25
CA VAL A 30 -11.23 -8.20 8.49
C VAL A 30 -9.81 -7.71 8.23
N ALA A 31 -9.10 -8.34 7.31
CA ALA A 31 -7.75 -7.95 6.89
C ALA A 31 -7.74 -7.63 5.39
N GLU A 32 -7.38 -6.40 5.04
CA GLU A 32 -7.32 -5.91 3.66
C GLU A 32 -6.42 -4.66 3.60
N MET A 33 -5.41 -4.65 2.74
CA MET A 33 -4.66 -3.44 2.42
C MET A 33 -5.58 -2.46 1.69
N ARG A 34 -5.67 -1.24 2.18
CA ARG A 34 -6.45 -0.13 1.59
C ARG A 34 -5.54 1.08 1.49
N GLY A 35 -4.81 1.16 0.41
CA GLY A 35 -3.76 2.15 0.21
C GLY A 35 -4.10 3.24 -0.78
N ALA A 36 -3.37 4.36 -0.68
CA ALA A 36 -3.35 5.40 -1.69
C ALA A 36 -1.91 5.84 -1.97
N TRP A 37 -1.56 6.03 -3.24
CA TRP A 37 -0.33 6.73 -3.61
C TRP A 37 -0.52 8.23 -3.46
N ILE A 38 0.50 8.89 -2.89
CA ILE A 38 0.61 10.35 -2.79
C ILE A 38 1.82 10.77 -3.62
N ALA A 39 1.58 11.24 -4.84
CA ALA A 39 2.62 11.63 -5.78
C ALA A 39 3.06 13.08 -5.55
N THR A 40 4.37 13.28 -5.42
CA THR A 40 4.98 14.63 -5.24
C THR A 40 5.52 15.20 -6.54
N VAL A 41 5.83 14.34 -7.52
CA VAL A 41 6.26 14.75 -8.86
C VAL A 41 5.23 15.68 -9.48
N GLY A 42 5.68 16.81 -10.02
CA GLY A 42 4.77 17.78 -10.65
C GLY A 42 3.71 18.34 -9.68
N ASN A 43 3.88 18.17 -8.38
CA ASN A 43 2.89 18.57 -7.37
C ASN A 43 1.48 17.96 -7.66
N ILE A 44 1.47 16.67 -8.09
CA ILE A 44 0.23 15.97 -8.44
C ILE A 44 -0.71 15.92 -7.23
N ASP A 45 -0.23 15.42 -6.10
CA ASP A 45 -1.05 15.28 -4.89
C ASP A 45 -0.57 16.22 -3.78
N TRP A 46 0.72 16.23 -3.46
CA TRP A 46 1.30 17.00 -2.36
C TRP A 46 2.77 17.39 -2.63
N PRO A 47 3.22 18.58 -2.18
CA PRO A 47 2.38 19.73 -1.81
C PRO A 47 1.61 20.27 -3.04
N SER A 48 0.54 21.04 -2.84
CA SER A 48 -0.31 21.52 -3.96
C SER A 48 0.44 22.42 -4.96
N LYS A 49 1.49 23.07 -4.48
CA LYS A 49 2.47 23.85 -5.25
C LYS A 49 3.79 23.93 -4.49
N PRO A 50 4.92 24.20 -5.17
CA PRO A 50 6.18 24.40 -4.49
C PRO A 50 6.22 25.68 -3.68
N GLY A 51 7.09 25.74 -2.65
CA GLY A 51 7.35 26.95 -1.87
C GLY A 51 6.28 27.29 -0.83
N LEU A 52 5.39 26.38 -0.50
CA LEU A 52 4.49 26.52 0.66
C LEU A 52 5.29 26.54 1.97
N SER A 53 4.78 27.28 2.97
CA SER A 53 5.36 27.25 4.31
C SER A 53 5.24 25.85 4.94
N PRO A 54 6.10 25.48 5.89
CA PRO A 54 5.99 24.20 6.62
C PRO A 54 4.60 23.95 7.19
N ASP A 55 3.94 24.95 7.74
CA ASP A 55 2.59 24.79 8.31
C ASP A 55 1.53 24.57 7.24
N GLN A 56 1.64 25.23 6.08
CA GLN A 56 0.75 24.94 4.95
C GLN A 56 0.97 23.53 4.41
N GLN A 57 2.22 23.08 4.29
CA GLN A 57 2.55 21.72 3.89
C GLN A 57 1.96 20.66 4.84
N LYS A 58 2.09 20.87 6.15
CA LYS A 58 1.50 20.02 7.20
C LYS A 58 -0.03 19.97 7.09
N MET A 59 -0.66 21.15 7.00
CA MET A 59 -2.12 21.25 6.91
C MET A 59 -2.68 20.54 5.67
N GLU A 60 -2.04 20.69 4.49
CA GLU A 60 -2.46 19.98 3.29
C GLU A 60 -2.31 18.47 3.43
N PHE A 61 -1.19 18.01 4.01
CA PHE A 61 -0.95 16.58 4.20
C PHE A 61 -1.95 15.97 5.19
N ASP A 62 -2.21 16.65 6.31
CA ASP A 62 -3.22 16.24 7.28
C ASP A 62 -4.61 16.14 6.65
N SER A 63 -4.99 17.12 5.82
CA SER A 63 -6.28 17.10 5.09
C SER A 63 -6.40 15.88 4.17
N ILE A 64 -5.33 15.52 3.45
CA ILE A 64 -5.29 14.30 2.64
C ILE A 64 -5.52 13.07 3.51
N LEU A 65 -4.77 12.94 4.60
CA LEU A 65 -4.88 11.78 5.49
C LEU A 65 -6.24 11.67 6.18
N ASP A 66 -6.87 12.80 6.55
CA ASP A 66 -8.18 12.79 7.19
C ASP A 66 -9.28 12.29 6.24
N VAL A 67 -9.23 12.67 4.96
CA VAL A 67 -10.12 12.12 3.93
C VAL A 67 -9.88 10.63 3.71
N LEU A 68 -8.62 10.19 3.61
CA LEU A 68 -8.28 8.78 3.46
C LEU A 68 -8.73 7.96 4.69
N LYS A 69 -8.58 8.51 5.89
CA LYS A 69 -9.07 7.89 7.13
C LYS A 69 -10.58 7.75 7.15
N ALA A 70 -11.32 8.77 6.68
CA ALA A 70 -12.79 8.70 6.57
C ALA A 70 -13.24 7.56 5.63
N MET A 71 -12.43 7.22 4.61
CA MET A 71 -12.64 6.07 3.74
C MET A 71 -12.14 4.74 4.34
N ASN A 72 -11.75 4.68 5.61
CA ASN A 72 -11.16 3.50 6.26
C ASN A 72 -9.91 2.96 5.52
N MET A 73 -9.12 3.84 4.92
CA MET A 73 -7.80 3.46 4.39
C MET A 73 -6.79 3.28 5.53
N ASN A 74 -5.81 2.40 5.31
CA ASN A 74 -4.85 1.97 6.33
C ASN A 74 -3.38 2.01 5.88
N ALA A 75 -3.10 2.55 4.68
CA ALA A 75 -1.74 2.75 4.19
C ALA A 75 -1.64 3.93 3.21
N VAL A 76 -0.49 4.62 3.23
CA VAL A 76 -0.10 5.62 2.23
C VAL A 76 1.27 5.29 1.64
N PHE A 77 1.39 5.46 0.33
CA PHE A 77 2.60 5.27 -0.45
C PHE A 77 3.07 6.64 -0.94
N VAL A 78 3.94 7.29 -0.17
CA VAL A 78 4.30 8.69 -0.41
C VAL A 78 5.58 8.79 -1.21
N GLN A 79 5.53 9.49 -2.35
CA GLN A 79 6.70 9.70 -3.21
C GLN A 79 7.68 10.67 -2.56
N ILE A 80 8.70 10.12 -1.90
CA ILE A 80 9.73 10.88 -1.19
C ILE A 80 10.98 11.17 -2.04
N ARG A 81 11.12 10.46 -3.18
CA ARG A 81 12.21 10.65 -4.14
C ARG A 81 11.67 10.54 -5.57
N PRO A 82 11.17 11.65 -6.16
CA PRO A 82 10.60 11.66 -7.52
C PRO A 82 11.68 11.56 -8.63
N ALA A 83 12.93 11.95 -8.33
CA ALA A 83 14.09 11.84 -9.21
C ALA A 83 15.39 11.71 -8.40
N GLY A 84 16.49 12.31 -8.86
CA GLY A 84 17.75 12.40 -8.10
C GLY A 84 17.73 13.44 -6.95
N ASP A 85 16.59 13.59 -6.27
CA ASP A 85 16.34 14.57 -5.20
C ASP A 85 15.44 13.97 -4.09
N ALA A 86 15.15 14.71 -3.03
CA ALA A 86 14.40 14.21 -1.90
C ALA A 86 13.37 15.21 -1.36
N MET A 87 12.25 14.68 -0.84
CA MET A 87 11.24 15.40 -0.06
C MET A 87 11.52 15.34 1.46
N TYR A 88 12.75 15.04 1.86
CA TYR A 88 13.20 14.88 3.24
C TYR A 88 14.63 15.38 3.40
N LYS A 89 15.05 15.64 4.63
CA LYS A 89 16.42 16.08 4.95
C LYS A 89 17.40 14.94 4.71
N SER A 90 18.12 14.95 3.58
CA SER A 90 19.08 13.91 3.20
C SER A 90 20.51 14.44 3.18
N PRO A 91 21.50 13.69 3.71
CA PRO A 91 22.91 13.99 3.54
C PRO A 91 23.45 13.56 2.18
N ILE A 92 22.68 12.82 1.37
CA ILE A 92 23.13 12.16 0.13
C ILE A 92 22.57 12.84 -1.11
N VAL A 93 21.28 13.25 -1.06
CA VAL A 93 20.57 13.83 -2.21
C VAL A 93 20.05 15.23 -1.87
N PRO A 94 19.99 16.15 -2.86
CA PRO A 94 19.48 17.50 -2.63
C PRO A 94 17.97 17.50 -2.38
N TRP A 95 17.47 18.57 -1.76
CA TRP A 95 16.05 18.87 -1.65
C TRP A 95 15.37 18.96 -3.01
N SER A 96 14.16 18.43 -3.12
CA SER A 96 13.39 18.46 -4.37
C SER A 96 12.85 19.86 -4.67
N LYS A 97 12.88 20.24 -5.97
CA LYS A 97 12.25 21.46 -6.45
C LYS A 97 10.74 21.49 -6.22
N TYR A 98 10.09 20.36 -6.16
CA TYR A 98 8.65 20.24 -5.93
C TYR A 98 8.25 20.61 -4.50
N LEU A 99 9.19 20.60 -3.55
CA LEU A 99 8.96 21.03 -2.19
C LEU A 99 9.09 22.54 -2.03
N THR A 100 10.19 23.12 -2.52
CA THR A 100 10.60 24.49 -2.22
C THR A 100 10.69 25.42 -3.44
N GLY A 101 10.49 24.90 -4.65
CA GLY A 101 10.58 25.65 -5.92
C GLY A 101 11.95 25.62 -6.57
N LYS A 102 13.00 25.28 -5.83
CA LYS A 102 14.37 25.17 -6.35
C LYS A 102 15.06 23.95 -5.76
N GLN A 103 15.68 23.13 -6.62
CA GLN A 103 16.40 21.97 -6.14
C GLN A 103 17.59 22.38 -5.26
N GLY A 104 17.74 21.71 -4.12
CA GLY A 104 18.77 21.99 -3.12
C GLY A 104 18.41 23.09 -2.11
N LEU A 105 17.31 23.83 -2.31
CA LEU A 105 16.82 24.78 -1.33
C LEU A 105 16.06 24.02 -0.23
N ALA A 106 16.50 24.17 1.03
CA ALA A 106 15.82 23.60 2.19
C ALA A 106 14.51 24.35 2.49
N PRO A 107 13.55 23.74 3.21
CA PRO A 107 12.44 24.45 3.83
C PRO A 107 12.91 25.61 4.70
N ALA A 108 12.07 26.65 4.85
CA ALA A 108 12.42 27.85 5.61
C ALA A 108 12.68 27.57 7.10
N ASP A 109 11.97 26.62 7.68
CA ASP A 109 12.21 26.11 9.03
C ASP A 109 13.25 24.98 8.97
N SER A 110 14.43 25.23 9.54
CA SER A 110 15.54 24.25 9.55
C SER A 110 15.28 23.02 10.42
N LEU A 111 14.31 23.09 11.34
CA LEU A 111 13.87 21.97 12.18
C LEU A 111 12.82 21.10 11.52
N TYR A 112 12.19 21.60 10.46
CA TYR A 112 11.16 20.87 9.74
C TYR A 112 11.75 19.81 8.81
N ASP A 113 11.48 18.54 9.10
CA ASP A 113 11.66 17.44 8.17
C ASP A 113 10.28 16.93 7.71
N PRO A 114 9.90 17.16 6.43
CA PRO A 114 8.59 16.76 5.92
C PRO A 114 8.31 15.27 6.11
N MET A 115 9.29 14.39 5.88
CA MET A 115 9.07 12.95 5.96
C MET A 115 8.85 12.49 7.40
N GLU A 116 9.58 13.03 8.38
CA GLU A 116 9.36 12.74 9.79
C GLU A 116 7.94 13.13 10.22
N TYR A 117 7.50 14.33 9.79
CA TYR A 117 6.14 14.79 10.03
C TYR A 117 5.10 13.87 9.40
N MET A 118 5.27 13.52 8.10
CA MET A 118 4.33 12.68 7.34
C MET A 118 4.17 11.29 7.95
N ILE A 119 5.26 10.68 8.40
CA ILE A 119 5.24 9.38 9.08
C ILE A 119 4.42 9.47 10.37
N LYS A 120 4.71 10.44 11.22
CA LYS A 120 3.98 10.66 12.48
C LYS A 120 2.49 10.90 12.24
N ALA A 121 2.16 11.73 11.25
CA ALA A 121 0.78 12.04 10.88
C ALA A 121 0.01 10.79 10.39
N ALA A 122 0.66 9.94 9.57
CA ALA A 122 0.09 8.68 9.09
C ALA A 122 -0.11 7.68 10.26
N HIS A 123 0.91 7.47 11.08
CA HIS A 123 0.88 6.54 12.21
C HIS A 123 -0.18 6.93 13.27
N THR A 124 -0.34 8.21 13.55
CA THR A 124 -1.41 8.71 14.45
C THR A 124 -2.81 8.36 13.91
N ARG A 125 -2.95 8.25 12.59
CA ARG A 125 -4.20 7.88 11.91
C ARG A 125 -4.30 6.38 11.62
N ARG A 126 -3.33 5.57 12.07
CA ARG A 126 -3.22 4.11 11.85
C ARG A 126 -3.05 3.75 10.38
N MET A 127 -2.30 4.56 9.66
CA MET A 127 -1.90 4.28 8.30
C MET A 127 -0.44 3.91 8.27
N GLU A 128 -0.09 2.81 7.61
CA GLU A 128 1.28 2.51 7.28
C GLU A 128 1.85 3.55 6.33
N PHE A 129 3.12 3.88 6.52
CA PHE A 129 3.85 4.80 5.65
C PHE A 129 4.88 4.05 4.82
N HIS A 130 4.62 3.92 3.52
CA HIS A 130 5.54 3.35 2.56
C HIS A 130 6.27 4.47 1.82
N ALA A 131 7.58 4.52 1.97
CA ALA A 131 8.45 5.49 1.30
C ALA A 131 8.62 5.08 -0.18
N TRP A 132 8.00 5.84 -1.08
CA TRP A 132 8.07 5.56 -2.51
C TRP A 132 9.21 6.33 -3.18
N LEU A 133 10.07 5.59 -3.87
CA LEU A 133 11.21 6.11 -4.63
C LEU A 133 11.10 5.72 -6.10
N ASN A 134 11.44 6.67 -6.99
CA ASN A 134 11.83 6.35 -8.35
C ASN A 134 13.36 6.16 -8.35
N PRO A 135 13.88 4.94 -8.57
CA PRO A 135 15.30 4.69 -8.38
C PRO A 135 16.18 5.32 -9.47
N TYR A 136 15.78 5.29 -10.74
CA TYR A 136 16.68 5.60 -11.83
C TYR A 136 16.46 6.95 -12.52
N ARG A 137 15.38 7.66 -12.27
CA ARG A 137 15.19 8.99 -12.82
C ARG A 137 16.18 9.98 -12.19
N ALA A 138 17.05 10.59 -13.00
CA ALA A 138 18.04 11.57 -12.53
C ALA A 138 17.58 13.01 -12.72
N SER A 139 16.86 13.32 -13.83
CA SER A 139 16.30 14.63 -14.11
C SER A 139 14.95 14.54 -14.84
N PHE A 140 14.26 15.68 -14.96
CA PHE A 140 13.01 15.81 -15.74
C PHE A 140 13.23 16.48 -17.10
N ASP A 141 14.39 17.08 -17.30
CA ASP A 141 14.81 17.80 -18.50
C ASP A 141 16.33 17.71 -18.67
N LEU A 142 16.87 18.39 -19.68
CA LEU A 142 18.30 18.42 -19.99
C LEU A 142 19.04 19.61 -19.34
N ASP A 143 18.33 20.50 -18.67
CA ASP A 143 18.94 21.66 -17.99
C ASP A 143 19.63 21.25 -16.68
N THR A 144 20.90 20.88 -16.80
CA THR A 144 21.71 20.54 -15.63
C THR A 144 22.15 21.76 -14.81
N ALA A 145 22.03 22.98 -15.35
CA ALA A 145 22.40 24.20 -14.63
C ALA A 145 21.39 24.56 -13.54
N SER A 146 20.11 24.18 -13.71
CA SER A 146 19.07 24.37 -12.71
C SER A 146 19.16 23.40 -11.52
N LEU A 147 19.94 22.32 -11.65
CA LEU A 147 20.13 21.34 -10.58
C LEU A 147 20.98 21.91 -9.45
N ALA A 148 20.79 21.37 -8.25
CA ALA A 148 21.62 21.72 -7.10
C ALA A 148 23.11 21.41 -7.33
N PRO A 149 24.04 22.22 -6.80
CA PRO A 149 25.49 21.93 -6.91
C PRO A 149 25.89 20.55 -6.38
N THR A 150 25.14 20.01 -5.42
CA THR A 150 25.36 18.69 -4.80
C THR A 150 24.73 17.53 -5.60
N ASN A 151 23.90 17.82 -6.63
CA ASN A 151 23.33 16.77 -7.47
C ASN A 151 24.44 16.08 -8.28
N PRO A 152 24.56 14.73 -8.27
CA PRO A 152 25.62 14.03 -8.99
C PRO A 152 25.70 14.37 -10.48
N LEU A 153 24.57 14.60 -11.15
CA LEU A 153 24.53 14.97 -12.56
C LEU A 153 25.20 16.34 -12.82
N ARG A 154 25.22 17.25 -11.84
CA ARG A 154 25.90 18.53 -11.91
C ARG A 154 27.33 18.47 -11.35
N SER A 155 27.52 17.81 -10.21
CA SER A 155 28.78 17.83 -9.44
C SER A 155 29.87 16.93 -10.00
N LEU A 156 29.53 15.82 -10.67
CA LEU A 156 30.52 14.91 -11.20
C LEU A 156 31.28 15.52 -12.39
N PRO A 157 32.58 15.27 -12.50
CA PRO A 157 33.36 15.71 -13.68
C PRO A 157 32.88 15.01 -14.96
N ASN A 158 32.98 15.68 -16.09
CA ASN A 158 32.40 15.23 -17.37
C ASN A 158 32.88 13.84 -17.81
N ASN A 159 34.13 13.50 -17.54
CA ASN A 159 34.73 12.18 -17.87
C ASN A 159 34.12 11.03 -17.03
N ARG A 160 33.40 11.33 -15.96
CA ARG A 160 32.72 10.30 -15.12
C ARG A 160 31.22 10.26 -15.33
N LYS A 161 30.64 11.26 -16.00
CA LYS A 161 29.17 11.33 -16.17
C LYS A 161 28.62 10.17 -16.99
N SER A 162 29.33 9.71 -18.03
CA SER A 162 28.90 8.57 -18.85
C SER A 162 28.87 7.23 -18.10
N GLU A 163 29.61 7.10 -17.00
CA GLU A 163 29.54 5.94 -16.12
C GLU A 163 28.28 5.95 -15.24
N TRP A 164 27.81 7.15 -14.86
CA TRP A 164 26.70 7.35 -13.92
C TRP A 164 25.37 7.58 -14.59
N PHE A 165 25.37 8.17 -15.79
CA PHE A 165 24.15 8.63 -16.44
C PHE A 165 24.17 8.30 -17.92
N TYR A 166 22.97 8.07 -18.46
CA TYR A 166 22.74 8.16 -19.90
C TYR A 166 21.58 9.12 -20.17
N ARG A 167 21.62 9.73 -21.34
CA ARG A 167 20.54 10.54 -21.86
C ARG A 167 19.56 9.63 -22.60
N TYR A 168 18.28 9.81 -22.35
CA TYR A 168 17.23 9.16 -23.11
C TYR A 168 16.08 10.15 -23.33
N GLY A 169 15.72 10.41 -24.59
CA GLY A 169 14.80 11.49 -24.93
C GLY A 169 15.29 12.86 -24.43
N ASN A 170 14.46 13.53 -23.66
CA ASN A 170 14.70 14.87 -23.13
C ASN A 170 15.13 14.90 -21.65
N ARG A 171 15.64 13.80 -21.10
CA ARG A 171 16.02 13.70 -19.68
C ARG A 171 17.22 12.79 -19.45
N TYR A 172 17.74 12.83 -18.23
CA TYR A 172 18.80 11.93 -17.79
C TYR A 172 18.27 10.86 -16.84
N TYR A 173 18.86 9.67 -16.96
CA TYR A 173 18.64 8.53 -16.07
C TYR A 173 19.97 8.10 -15.46
N PHE A 174 19.93 7.63 -14.21
CA PHE A 174 21.03 6.89 -13.62
C PHE A 174 21.25 5.60 -14.41
N ASN A 175 22.51 5.24 -14.64
CA ASN A 175 22.88 4.06 -15.43
C ASN A 175 22.71 2.77 -14.62
N PRO A 176 21.75 1.88 -14.94
CA PRO A 176 21.54 0.65 -14.19
C PRO A 176 22.73 -0.33 -14.23
N ALA A 177 23.57 -0.24 -15.27
CA ALA A 177 24.75 -1.08 -15.41
C ALA A 177 25.89 -0.67 -14.47
N SER A 178 25.86 0.54 -13.91
CA SER A 178 26.94 1.06 -13.08
C SER A 178 26.87 0.52 -11.65
N ALA A 179 27.91 -0.19 -11.22
CA ALA A 179 28.04 -0.62 -9.82
C ALA A 179 28.11 0.57 -8.86
N LEU A 180 28.66 1.72 -9.28
CA LEU A 180 28.72 2.95 -8.47
C LEU A 180 27.30 3.53 -8.27
N VAL A 181 26.49 3.54 -9.31
CA VAL A 181 25.08 3.96 -9.23
C VAL A 181 24.29 3.03 -8.33
N ARG A 182 24.47 1.72 -8.49
CA ARG A 182 23.82 0.74 -7.61
C ARG A 182 24.17 0.98 -6.15
N GLN A 183 25.46 1.14 -5.82
CA GLN A 183 25.90 1.44 -4.46
C GLN A 183 25.34 2.78 -3.93
N TYR A 184 25.27 3.81 -4.79
CA TYR A 184 24.67 5.10 -4.45
C TYR A 184 23.18 4.94 -4.08
N LEU A 185 22.42 4.20 -4.88
CA LEU A 185 20.99 3.95 -4.62
C LEU A 185 20.77 3.12 -3.34
N ILE A 186 21.63 2.12 -3.09
CA ILE A 186 21.63 1.36 -1.84
C ILE A 186 21.88 2.29 -0.64
N ASN A 187 22.83 3.21 -0.75
CA ASN A 187 23.12 4.17 0.32
C ASN A 187 21.94 5.12 0.58
N VAL A 188 21.21 5.54 -0.45
CA VAL A 188 19.98 6.32 -0.31
C VAL A 188 18.91 5.53 0.46
N VAL A 189 18.65 4.29 0.08
CA VAL A 189 17.69 3.42 0.80
C VAL A 189 18.15 3.17 2.24
N LYS A 190 19.44 2.90 2.44
CA LYS A 190 20.04 2.69 3.76
C LYS A 190 19.83 3.90 4.67
N ASP A 191 20.06 5.11 4.18
CA ASP A 191 19.84 6.37 4.92
C ASP A 191 18.39 6.48 5.40
N ILE A 192 17.44 6.24 4.50
CA ILE A 192 16.01 6.27 4.81
C ILE A 192 15.65 5.23 5.89
N VAL A 193 16.03 3.98 5.68
CA VAL A 193 15.70 2.87 6.59
C VAL A 193 16.27 3.09 7.98
N ILE A 194 17.50 3.59 8.09
CA ILE A 194 18.14 3.83 9.41
C ILE A 194 17.41 4.95 10.16
N ARG A 195 17.14 6.07 9.48
CA ARG A 195 16.74 7.32 10.15
C ARG A 195 15.26 7.44 10.41
N TYR A 196 14.42 6.80 9.59
CA TYR A 196 12.97 7.00 9.67
C TYR A 196 12.23 5.74 10.09
N ASP A 197 11.11 5.94 10.78
CA ASP A 197 10.23 4.87 11.27
C ASP A 197 9.18 4.48 10.20
N ILE A 198 9.66 4.10 9.02
CA ILE A 198 8.83 3.68 7.90
C ILE A 198 8.36 2.22 8.04
N ASP A 199 7.23 1.89 7.42
CA ASP A 199 6.69 0.54 7.35
C ASP A 199 7.14 -0.20 6.07
N GLY A 200 7.51 0.55 5.02
CA GLY A 200 7.98 -0.04 3.79
C GLY A 200 8.78 0.91 2.90
N ILE A 201 9.59 0.31 2.02
CA ILE A 201 10.18 0.93 0.82
C ILE A 201 9.39 0.44 -0.37
N HIS A 202 9.02 1.36 -1.25
CA HIS A 202 8.27 1.07 -2.47
C HIS A 202 8.98 1.66 -3.70
N PHE A 203 9.26 0.82 -4.71
CA PHE A 203 9.72 1.29 -6.01
C PHE A 203 8.56 1.26 -7.01
N ASP A 204 8.54 2.23 -7.93
CA ASP A 204 7.61 2.25 -9.05
C ASP A 204 8.10 1.36 -10.22
N ASP A 205 7.61 1.61 -11.43
CA ASP A 205 7.90 0.85 -12.65
C ASP A 205 9.03 1.43 -13.52
N TYR A 206 9.65 2.53 -13.11
CA TYR A 206 10.68 3.20 -13.90
C TYR A 206 12.08 2.64 -13.60
N TYR A 207 12.35 1.43 -14.12
CA TYR A 207 13.69 0.83 -14.05
C TYR A 207 14.54 1.28 -15.24
N TYR A 208 14.34 0.72 -16.43
CA TYR A 208 14.74 1.33 -17.67
C TYR A 208 13.63 2.28 -18.16
N PRO A 209 13.95 3.32 -18.97
CA PRO A 209 12.93 4.23 -19.47
C PRO A 209 11.95 3.50 -20.40
N TYR A 210 10.71 3.98 -20.42
CA TYR A 210 9.73 3.54 -21.39
C TYR A 210 10.25 3.80 -22.82
N LYS A 211 10.04 2.84 -23.72
CA LYS A 211 10.49 2.96 -25.11
C LYS A 211 9.85 4.17 -25.80
N GLU A 212 10.68 5.05 -26.34
CA GLU A 212 10.28 6.20 -27.17
C GLU A 212 10.72 5.94 -28.61
N THR A 213 9.83 6.22 -29.58
CA THR A 213 10.11 6.02 -31.01
C THR A 213 11.36 6.78 -31.42
N GLY A 214 12.30 6.11 -32.09
CA GLY A 214 13.56 6.70 -32.55
C GLY A 214 14.61 6.92 -31.45
N GLN A 215 14.38 6.48 -30.21
CA GLN A 215 15.37 6.52 -29.13
C GLN A 215 15.95 5.12 -28.87
N ASN A 216 17.26 5.08 -28.67
CA ASN A 216 17.98 3.88 -28.27
C ASN A 216 18.67 4.12 -26.93
N LEU A 217 18.79 3.07 -26.13
CA LEU A 217 19.59 3.10 -24.91
C LEU A 217 21.07 3.09 -25.26
N ASP A 218 21.83 4.03 -24.70
CA ASP A 218 23.27 4.15 -24.93
C ASP A 218 24.08 3.30 -23.94
N ASP A 219 23.80 1.99 -23.91
CA ASP A 219 24.42 1.04 -22.99
C ASP A 219 25.14 -0.13 -23.68
N TYR A 220 25.14 -0.16 -25.03
CA TYR A 220 25.82 -1.23 -25.79
C TYR A 220 27.30 -1.31 -25.48
N ASN A 221 27.99 -0.15 -25.38
CA ASN A 221 29.40 -0.11 -25.04
C ASN A 221 29.68 -0.61 -23.60
N ALA A 222 28.75 -0.42 -22.70
CA ALA A 222 28.86 -0.95 -21.33
C ALA A 222 28.70 -2.48 -21.36
N PHE A 223 27.71 -3.00 -22.10
CA PHE A 223 27.53 -4.43 -22.32
C PHE A 223 28.77 -5.08 -22.98
N ALA A 224 29.30 -4.48 -24.03
CA ALA A 224 30.48 -5.01 -24.75
C ALA A 224 31.74 -5.07 -23.85
N ARG A 225 31.89 -4.14 -22.91
CA ARG A 225 33.04 -4.12 -21.98
C ARG A 225 32.89 -5.14 -20.84
N ASP A 226 31.69 -5.34 -20.35
CA ASP A 226 31.39 -6.25 -19.23
C ASP A 226 30.06 -6.97 -19.46
N PRO A 227 30.04 -7.95 -20.37
CA PRO A 227 28.83 -8.74 -20.62
C PRO A 227 28.53 -9.72 -19.46
N ARG A 228 29.45 -9.85 -18.50
CA ARG A 228 29.42 -10.92 -17.50
C ARG A 228 29.30 -12.30 -18.20
N HIS A 229 28.25 -13.06 -17.93
CA HIS A 229 27.97 -14.36 -18.59
C HIS A 229 26.87 -14.29 -19.65
N PHE A 230 26.36 -13.10 -19.95
CA PHE A 230 25.24 -12.93 -20.88
C PHE A 230 25.69 -12.84 -22.34
N THR A 231 24.93 -13.49 -23.22
CA THR A 231 25.15 -13.46 -24.67
C THR A 231 24.28 -12.43 -25.38
N ASN A 232 23.19 -11.98 -24.71
CA ASN A 232 22.33 -10.92 -25.24
C ASN A 232 22.19 -9.77 -24.23
N ILE A 233 21.92 -8.57 -24.76
CA ILE A 233 21.87 -7.34 -23.98
C ILE A 233 20.59 -7.23 -23.15
N GLU A 234 19.48 -7.85 -23.55
CA GLU A 234 18.21 -7.80 -22.85
C GLU A 234 18.30 -8.54 -21.51
N ASP A 235 18.91 -9.73 -21.48
CA ASP A 235 19.14 -10.48 -20.26
C ASP A 235 20.10 -9.76 -19.33
N TRP A 236 21.16 -9.15 -19.88
CA TRP A 236 22.10 -8.33 -19.13
C TRP A 236 21.43 -7.08 -18.52
N ARG A 237 20.50 -6.44 -19.23
CA ARG A 237 19.71 -5.32 -18.70
C ARG A 237 18.83 -5.77 -17.54
N ARG A 238 18.14 -6.90 -17.68
CA ARG A 238 17.34 -7.47 -16.57
C ARG A 238 18.19 -7.77 -15.35
N ASP A 239 19.38 -8.34 -15.56
CA ASP A 239 20.30 -8.64 -14.47
C ASP A 239 20.81 -7.38 -13.77
N ASN A 240 21.02 -6.27 -14.47
CA ASN A 240 21.38 -4.99 -13.84
C ASN A 240 20.31 -4.54 -12.83
N ILE A 241 19.04 -4.73 -13.14
CA ILE A 241 17.94 -4.41 -12.24
C ILE A 241 17.84 -5.45 -11.12
N ASN A 242 17.97 -6.75 -11.43
CA ASN A 242 17.94 -7.83 -10.47
C ASN A 242 18.97 -7.63 -9.35
N LEU A 243 20.19 -7.22 -9.70
CA LEU A 243 21.26 -6.90 -8.75
C LEU A 243 20.85 -5.76 -7.79
N LEU A 244 20.22 -4.68 -8.29
CA LEU A 244 19.74 -3.61 -7.41
C LEU A 244 18.65 -4.10 -6.46
N ILE A 245 17.65 -4.81 -6.97
CA ILE A 245 16.52 -5.31 -6.16
C ILE A 245 17.02 -6.26 -5.07
N GLN A 246 17.93 -7.17 -5.42
CA GLN A 246 18.52 -8.11 -4.47
C GLN A 246 19.30 -7.37 -3.37
N ASP A 247 20.20 -6.45 -3.74
CA ASP A 247 21.04 -5.72 -2.81
C ASP A 247 20.21 -4.82 -1.87
N VAL A 248 19.17 -4.15 -2.40
CA VAL A 248 18.22 -3.35 -1.61
C VAL A 248 17.47 -4.23 -0.62
N SER A 249 16.95 -5.38 -1.07
CA SER A 249 16.26 -6.35 -0.21
C SER A 249 17.15 -6.79 0.96
N GLN A 250 18.37 -7.23 0.66
CA GLN A 250 19.33 -7.66 1.67
C GLN A 250 19.69 -6.53 2.66
N THR A 251 19.84 -5.31 2.15
CA THR A 251 20.13 -4.13 2.97
C THR A 251 19.02 -3.84 3.95
N ILE A 252 17.76 -3.82 3.47
CA ILE A 252 16.59 -3.57 4.33
C ILE A 252 16.46 -4.65 5.41
N LYS A 253 16.52 -5.94 5.01
CA LYS A 253 16.37 -7.08 5.92
C LYS A 253 17.46 -7.12 7.00
N LYS A 254 18.69 -6.68 6.66
CA LYS A 254 19.80 -6.59 7.62
C LYS A 254 19.61 -5.45 8.63
N LEU A 255 19.03 -4.32 8.22
CA LEU A 255 18.92 -3.11 9.05
C LEU A 255 17.66 -3.11 9.92
N LYS A 256 16.50 -3.32 9.28
CA LYS A 256 15.18 -3.36 9.94
C LYS A 256 14.34 -4.45 9.27
N PRO A 257 14.40 -5.70 9.75
CA PRO A 257 13.74 -6.85 9.09
C PRO A 257 12.21 -6.73 8.99
N TYR A 258 11.59 -5.84 9.77
CA TYR A 258 10.17 -5.57 9.70
C TYR A 258 9.78 -4.56 8.59
N VAL A 259 10.72 -3.79 8.05
CA VAL A 259 10.45 -2.88 6.92
C VAL A 259 10.28 -3.70 5.66
N ARG A 260 9.10 -3.54 5.02
CA ARG A 260 8.75 -4.26 3.80
C ARG A 260 9.44 -3.64 2.60
N PHE A 261 9.78 -4.46 1.64
CA PHE A 261 10.20 -3.98 0.33
C PHE A 261 9.21 -4.45 -0.74
N GLY A 262 8.61 -3.52 -1.46
CA GLY A 262 7.67 -3.83 -2.52
C GLY A 262 7.84 -2.97 -3.75
N VAL A 263 7.18 -3.40 -4.83
CA VAL A 263 7.25 -2.73 -6.12
C VAL A 263 5.86 -2.55 -6.72
N GLY A 264 5.67 -1.43 -7.43
CA GLY A 264 4.48 -1.15 -8.23
C GLY A 264 4.79 -1.24 -9.72
N PRO A 265 4.92 -2.45 -10.30
CA PRO A 265 5.29 -2.61 -11.70
C PRO A 265 4.14 -2.24 -12.64
N PHE A 266 4.45 -2.09 -13.93
CA PHE A 266 3.43 -2.02 -14.97
C PHE A 266 2.49 -3.23 -14.89
N GLY A 267 1.21 -3.06 -15.24
CA GLY A 267 0.16 -4.06 -15.00
C GLY A 267 0.31 -5.38 -15.76
N VAL A 268 1.07 -5.41 -16.85
CA VAL A 268 1.31 -6.61 -17.67
C VAL A 268 2.77 -7.03 -17.58
N TYR A 269 3.02 -8.26 -17.11
CA TYR A 269 4.36 -8.83 -17.06
C TYR A 269 4.90 -9.15 -18.46
N ARG A 270 4.19 -10.00 -19.20
CA ARG A 270 4.37 -10.34 -20.63
C ARG A 270 3.03 -10.74 -21.23
N ASN A 271 2.86 -10.53 -22.53
CA ASN A 271 1.72 -11.07 -23.25
C ASN A 271 1.93 -12.57 -23.53
N LYS A 272 0.86 -13.33 -23.68
CA LYS A 272 0.91 -14.77 -23.92
C LYS A 272 1.57 -15.14 -25.25
N ASP A 273 1.48 -14.30 -26.26
CA ASP A 273 2.15 -14.49 -27.54
C ASP A 273 3.68 -14.35 -27.44
N GLN A 274 4.17 -13.56 -26.48
CA GLN A 274 5.60 -13.39 -26.18
C GLN A 274 6.14 -14.50 -25.27
N ASP A 275 5.31 -15.06 -24.39
CA ASP A 275 5.66 -16.16 -23.48
C ASP A 275 4.45 -17.03 -23.21
N GLN A 276 4.38 -18.19 -23.86
CA GLN A 276 3.25 -19.12 -23.74
C GLN A 276 3.06 -19.68 -22.32
N ASN A 277 4.14 -19.71 -21.52
CA ASN A 277 4.12 -20.30 -20.18
C ASN A 277 3.81 -19.28 -19.09
N ASN A 278 4.39 -18.08 -19.19
CA ASN A 278 4.31 -17.06 -18.14
C ASN A 278 3.59 -15.78 -18.60
N GLY A 279 3.15 -15.68 -19.85
CA GLY A 279 2.42 -14.51 -20.34
C GLY A 279 0.94 -14.52 -19.95
N SER A 280 0.37 -13.34 -19.71
CA SER A 280 -1.08 -13.15 -19.54
C SER A 280 -1.81 -13.11 -20.88
N ASP A 281 -3.09 -13.49 -20.90
CA ASP A 281 -3.95 -13.40 -22.09
C ASP A 281 -4.33 -11.94 -22.40
N THR A 282 -3.30 -11.18 -22.77
CA THR A 282 -3.36 -9.74 -23.07
C THR A 282 -2.63 -9.42 -24.37
N ARG A 283 -2.81 -8.18 -24.85
CA ARG A 283 -2.14 -7.58 -26.02
C ARG A 283 -1.66 -6.18 -25.70
N ALA A 284 -1.00 -6.03 -24.55
CA ALA A 284 -0.46 -4.74 -24.12
C ALA A 284 0.72 -4.32 -25.01
N GLY A 285 0.78 -3.03 -25.33
CA GLY A 285 1.90 -2.47 -26.13
C GLY A 285 3.21 -2.31 -25.34
N ILE A 286 3.15 -2.38 -24.02
CA ILE A 286 4.30 -2.31 -23.10
C ILE A 286 4.15 -3.44 -22.08
N VAL A 287 5.26 -4.08 -21.73
CA VAL A 287 5.32 -5.16 -20.75
C VAL A 287 6.54 -4.99 -19.83
N CYS A 288 6.47 -5.53 -18.60
CA CYS A 288 7.55 -5.40 -17.63
C CYS A 288 8.86 -6.03 -18.11
N TYR A 289 8.79 -7.27 -18.56
CA TYR A 289 9.97 -8.11 -18.81
C TYR A 289 10.78 -7.65 -20.03
N ASP A 290 10.10 -7.38 -21.17
CA ASP A 290 10.78 -7.11 -22.44
C ASP A 290 11.02 -5.61 -22.69
N ASP A 291 10.20 -4.73 -22.08
CA ASP A 291 10.28 -3.29 -22.35
C ASP A 291 10.96 -2.52 -21.21
N LEU A 292 10.66 -2.89 -19.97
CA LEU A 292 11.20 -2.23 -18.77
C LEU A 292 12.35 -3.03 -18.13
N TYR A 293 12.68 -4.19 -18.70
CA TYR A 293 13.72 -5.11 -18.22
C TYR A 293 13.57 -5.47 -16.73
N ALA A 294 12.31 -5.62 -16.29
CA ALA A 294 11.95 -5.90 -14.90
C ALA A 294 11.43 -7.33 -14.76
N ASP A 295 12.23 -8.23 -14.16
CA ASP A 295 11.86 -9.61 -13.92
C ASP A 295 11.19 -9.80 -12.57
N ILE A 296 9.94 -9.32 -12.49
CA ILE A 296 9.14 -9.34 -11.24
C ILE A 296 8.95 -10.77 -10.71
N LEU A 297 8.77 -11.75 -11.61
CA LEU A 297 8.57 -13.13 -11.19
C LEU A 297 9.81 -13.70 -10.50
N LEU A 298 11.02 -13.37 -10.98
CA LEU A 298 12.26 -13.74 -10.33
C LEU A 298 12.35 -13.13 -8.92
N TRP A 299 11.97 -11.86 -8.77
CA TRP A 299 12.05 -11.15 -7.47
C TRP A 299 11.08 -11.75 -6.46
N LEU A 300 9.85 -12.08 -6.87
CA LEU A 300 8.85 -12.75 -6.04
C LEU A 300 9.32 -14.17 -5.64
N LYS A 301 9.80 -14.95 -6.60
CA LYS A 301 10.25 -16.33 -6.43
C LYS A 301 11.41 -16.45 -5.42
N ASN A 302 12.36 -15.51 -5.50
CA ASN A 302 13.49 -15.46 -4.58
C ASN A 302 13.17 -14.74 -3.25
N GLY A 303 11.97 -14.18 -3.10
CA GLY A 303 11.60 -13.41 -1.92
C GLY A 303 12.43 -12.16 -1.71
N TRP A 304 12.89 -11.53 -2.81
CA TRP A 304 13.58 -10.24 -2.75
C TRP A 304 12.62 -9.09 -2.49
N ILE A 305 11.36 -9.24 -2.89
CA ILE A 305 10.28 -8.31 -2.55
C ILE A 305 9.22 -9.00 -1.68
N ASP A 306 8.62 -8.26 -0.77
CA ASP A 306 7.63 -8.75 0.18
C ASP A 306 6.20 -8.58 -0.34
N TYR A 307 5.98 -7.65 -1.26
CA TYR A 307 4.72 -7.47 -1.96
C TYR A 307 4.93 -6.91 -3.38
N VAL A 308 3.95 -7.16 -4.21
CA VAL A 308 3.83 -6.56 -5.56
C VAL A 308 2.51 -5.81 -5.67
N ALA A 309 2.53 -4.63 -6.30
CA ALA A 309 1.35 -3.79 -6.53
C ALA A 309 1.25 -3.42 -8.02
N PRO A 310 0.88 -4.37 -8.91
CA PRO A 310 0.81 -4.12 -10.34
C PRO A 310 -0.22 -3.03 -10.65
N GLN A 311 0.15 -2.11 -11.54
CA GLN A 311 -0.66 -0.98 -11.98
C GLN A 311 -1.66 -1.45 -13.05
N ILE A 312 -2.76 -2.10 -12.61
CA ILE A 312 -3.81 -2.61 -13.52
C ILE A 312 -4.77 -1.46 -13.85
N TYR A 313 -4.34 -0.56 -14.71
CA TYR A 313 -5.04 0.68 -15.02
C TYR A 313 -6.02 0.57 -16.18
N TRP A 314 -6.66 -0.58 -16.34
CA TRP A 314 -7.72 -0.86 -17.31
C TRP A 314 -9.01 -1.29 -16.60
N SER A 315 -10.13 -1.18 -17.29
CA SER A 315 -11.41 -1.61 -16.74
C SER A 315 -11.65 -3.11 -16.88
N VAL A 316 -12.62 -3.61 -16.15
CA VAL A 316 -13.14 -4.96 -16.34
C VAL A 316 -13.71 -5.08 -17.76
N GLY A 317 -13.24 -6.09 -18.50
CA GLY A 317 -13.65 -6.37 -19.88
C GLY A 317 -12.94 -5.52 -20.94
N PHE A 318 -11.90 -4.75 -20.62
CA PHE A 318 -11.12 -3.99 -21.62
C PHE A 318 -10.30 -4.92 -22.51
N PRO A 319 -10.58 -5.04 -23.83
CA PRO A 319 -10.08 -6.16 -24.63
C PRO A 319 -8.56 -6.34 -24.71
N PRO A 320 -7.73 -5.26 -24.80
CA PRO A 320 -6.27 -5.41 -24.86
C PRO A 320 -5.63 -5.86 -23.53
N ALA A 321 -6.26 -5.52 -22.39
CA ALA A 321 -5.71 -5.79 -21.07
C ALA A 321 -6.84 -5.82 -20.03
N ASP A 322 -7.66 -6.87 -20.09
CA ASP A 322 -8.80 -7.05 -19.20
C ASP A 322 -8.36 -7.14 -17.74
N TYR A 323 -8.96 -6.31 -16.90
CA TYR A 323 -8.69 -6.24 -15.46
C TYR A 323 -8.81 -7.61 -14.78
N GLU A 324 -9.90 -8.34 -15.02
CA GLU A 324 -10.17 -9.63 -14.39
C GLU A 324 -9.12 -10.69 -14.77
N LYS A 325 -8.74 -10.74 -16.06
CA LYS A 325 -7.67 -11.62 -16.54
C LYS A 325 -6.33 -11.32 -15.89
N LEU A 326 -6.02 -10.04 -15.69
CA LEU A 326 -4.77 -9.62 -15.07
C LEU A 326 -4.75 -9.93 -13.57
N VAL A 327 -5.85 -9.69 -12.85
CA VAL A 327 -5.95 -10.05 -11.42
C VAL A 327 -5.81 -11.56 -11.22
N ASP A 328 -6.47 -12.37 -12.06
CA ASP A 328 -6.33 -13.82 -12.04
C ASP A 328 -4.88 -14.26 -12.33
N TRP A 329 -4.25 -13.64 -13.34
CA TRP A 329 -2.86 -13.97 -13.71
C TRP A 329 -1.89 -13.61 -12.57
N TRP A 330 -1.95 -12.40 -12.01
CA TRP A 330 -1.09 -12.00 -10.90
C TRP A 330 -1.33 -12.86 -9.66
N GLY A 331 -2.59 -13.21 -9.37
CA GLY A 331 -2.94 -14.09 -8.26
C GLY A 331 -2.28 -15.47 -8.32
N LYS A 332 -2.06 -15.99 -9.53
CA LYS A 332 -1.35 -17.26 -9.78
C LYS A 332 0.17 -17.15 -9.67
N HIS A 333 0.74 -15.94 -9.65
CA HIS A 333 2.18 -15.72 -9.72
C HIS A 333 2.75 -14.96 -8.51
N THR A 334 2.09 -15.06 -7.35
CA THR A 334 2.53 -14.36 -6.11
C THR A 334 3.72 -15.03 -5.42
N TYR A 335 3.94 -16.30 -5.63
CA TYR A 335 4.95 -17.13 -4.94
C TYR A 335 4.93 -16.95 -3.40
N GLY A 336 3.71 -16.79 -2.83
CA GLY A 336 3.50 -16.60 -1.40
C GLY A 336 3.82 -15.20 -0.86
N ARG A 337 4.05 -14.22 -1.74
CA ARG A 337 4.17 -12.80 -1.39
C ARG A 337 2.82 -12.11 -1.50
N HIS A 338 2.67 -10.94 -0.86
CA HIS A 338 1.42 -10.22 -0.94
C HIS A 338 1.22 -9.58 -2.31
N LEU A 339 -0.03 -9.65 -2.79
CA LEU A 339 -0.49 -8.99 -4.00
C LEU A 339 -1.51 -7.89 -3.62
N TYR A 340 -1.18 -6.65 -3.92
CA TYR A 340 -2.09 -5.51 -3.84
C TYR A 340 -2.36 -5.01 -5.26
N ILE A 341 -3.61 -4.74 -5.61
CA ILE A 341 -3.92 -4.29 -6.97
C ILE A 341 -3.91 -2.76 -7.03
N GLY A 342 -3.20 -2.23 -8.02
CA GLY A 342 -3.15 -0.80 -8.31
C GLY A 342 -4.32 -0.36 -9.18
N HIS A 343 -5.14 0.60 -8.69
CA HIS A 343 -6.31 1.15 -9.38
C HIS A 343 -6.06 2.56 -9.90
N ALA A 344 -6.55 2.85 -11.11
CA ALA A 344 -6.43 4.16 -11.75
C ALA A 344 -7.53 5.12 -11.31
N ALA A 345 -7.49 5.62 -10.07
CA ALA A 345 -8.50 6.57 -9.59
C ALA A 345 -8.62 7.83 -10.46
N TYR A 346 -7.53 8.24 -11.14
CA TYR A 346 -7.52 9.41 -12.03
C TYR A 346 -8.36 9.25 -13.30
N LYS A 347 -8.73 8.00 -13.65
CA LYS A 347 -9.57 7.71 -14.83
C LYS A 347 -11.07 7.79 -14.52
N ILE A 348 -11.48 7.76 -13.25
CA ILE A 348 -12.88 7.77 -12.85
C ILE A 348 -13.56 9.04 -13.38
N GLY A 349 -14.58 8.86 -14.22
CA GLY A 349 -15.34 9.95 -14.84
C GLY A 349 -14.55 10.77 -15.88
N ASN A 350 -13.39 10.30 -16.31
CA ASN A 350 -12.50 11.06 -17.20
C ASN A 350 -11.72 10.14 -18.17
N SER A 351 -12.39 9.20 -18.82
CA SER A 351 -11.76 8.34 -19.81
C SER A 351 -12.47 8.36 -21.14
N THR A 352 -11.73 8.68 -22.21
CA THR A 352 -12.22 8.67 -23.60
C THR A 352 -11.90 7.36 -24.33
N ILE A 353 -10.85 6.65 -23.90
CA ILE A 353 -10.36 5.42 -24.53
C ILE A 353 -11.07 4.20 -23.95
N ASP A 354 -11.38 4.24 -22.67
CA ASP A 354 -12.01 3.15 -21.92
C ASP A 354 -13.23 3.69 -21.17
N PRO A 355 -14.41 3.70 -21.83
CA PRO A 355 -15.61 4.36 -21.31
C PRO A 355 -16.18 3.71 -20.05
N ASN A 356 -15.78 2.48 -19.70
CA ASN A 356 -16.22 1.83 -18.46
C ASN A 356 -15.82 2.64 -17.22
N TRP A 357 -14.70 3.38 -17.27
CA TRP A 357 -14.28 4.30 -16.21
C TRP A 357 -15.24 5.47 -15.96
N ASN A 358 -16.17 5.74 -16.88
CA ASN A 358 -17.20 6.76 -16.72
C ASN A 358 -18.47 6.22 -16.01
N SER A 359 -18.43 4.97 -15.56
CA SER A 359 -19.46 4.35 -14.74
C SER A 359 -19.08 4.36 -13.25
N PRO A 360 -19.99 4.76 -12.33
CA PRO A 360 -19.76 4.67 -10.89
C PRO A 360 -19.64 3.20 -10.40
N GLU A 361 -20.03 2.23 -11.23
CA GLU A 361 -19.97 0.81 -10.92
C GLU A 361 -18.57 0.20 -11.17
N GLU A 362 -17.69 0.87 -11.92
CA GLU A 362 -16.41 0.26 -12.30
C GLU A 362 -15.54 -0.07 -11.09
N ILE A 363 -15.37 0.83 -10.14
CA ILE A 363 -14.59 0.56 -8.91
C ILE A 363 -15.24 -0.54 -8.06
N LYS A 364 -16.57 -0.62 -8.03
CA LYS A 364 -17.27 -1.70 -7.32
C LYS A 364 -16.98 -3.06 -7.97
N ARG A 365 -16.98 -3.13 -9.31
CA ARG A 365 -16.63 -4.34 -10.06
C ARG A 365 -15.18 -4.75 -9.79
N GLN A 366 -14.23 -3.82 -9.87
CA GLN A 366 -12.82 -4.09 -9.62
C GLN A 366 -12.57 -4.63 -8.20
N ILE A 367 -13.11 -3.97 -7.16
CA ILE A 367 -12.97 -4.44 -5.78
C ILE A 367 -13.66 -5.80 -5.57
N ALA A 368 -14.76 -6.09 -6.28
CA ALA A 368 -15.40 -7.41 -6.23
C ALA A 368 -14.51 -8.51 -6.83
N VAL A 369 -13.85 -8.23 -7.96
CA VAL A 369 -12.88 -9.13 -8.59
C VAL A 369 -11.69 -9.37 -7.65
N ASP A 370 -11.13 -8.31 -7.07
CA ASP A 370 -10.02 -8.40 -6.12
C ASP A 370 -10.35 -9.33 -4.94
N ARG A 371 -11.51 -9.09 -4.30
CA ARG A 371 -11.97 -9.88 -3.15
C ARG A 371 -12.38 -11.30 -3.48
N ALA A 372 -12.72 -11.59 -4.74
CA ALA A 372 -13.00 -12.95 -5.21
C ALA A 372 -11.73 -13.79 -5.38
N ASN A 373 -10.58 -13.14 -5.58
CA ASN A 373 -9.29 -13.83 -5.72
C ASN A 373 -8.61 -13.98 -4.34
N PRO A 374 -8.45 -15.20 -3.81
CA PRO A 374 -7.90 -15.42 -2.47
C PRO A 374 -6.42 -15.01 -2.31
N ASN A 375 -5.72 -14.79 -3.42
CA ASN A 375 -4.32 -14.37 -3.45
C ASN A 375 -4.16 -12.84 -3.54
N VAL A 376 -5.25 -12.07 -3.57
CA VAL A 376 -5.24 -10.61 -3.48
C VAL A 376 -5.48 -10.19 -2.02
N GLN A 377 -4.56 -9.42 -1.46
CA GLN A 377 -4.65 -8.94 -0.09
C GLN A 377 -5.07 -7.47 0.02
N GLY A 378 -5.48 -6.84 -1.07
CA GLY A 378 -6.04 -5.50 -1.07
C GLY A 378 -5.69 -4.64 -2.28
N SER A 379 -5.93 -3.35 -2.13
CA SER A 379 -5.96 -2.38 -3.24
C SER A 379 -5.19 -1.11 -2.89
N ILE A 380 -4.57 -0.49 -3.91
CA ILE A 380 -3.89 0.81 -3.78
C ILE A 380 -4.35 1.71 -4.92
N PHE A 381 -4.83 2.92 -4.61
CA PHE A 381 -5.38 3.85 -5.59
C PHE A 381 -4.35 4.88 -6.05
N PHE A 382 -4.14 5.01 -7.33
CA PHE A 382 -3.36 6.09 -7.92
C PHE A 382 -4.31 7.17 -8.47
N SER A 383 -4.41 8.31 -7.81
CA SER A 383 -3.70 8.76 -6.63
C SER A 383 -4.65 9.37 -5.60
N ALA A 384 -4.15 10.01 -4.56
CA ALA A 384 -4.97 10.63 -3.51
C ALA A 384 -5.87 11.75 -4.05
N ARG A 385 -5.35 12.67 -4.88
CA ARG A 385 -6.10 13.84 -5.36
C ARG A 385 -7.41 13.49 -6.10
N PRO A 386 -7.47 12.51 -7.03
CA PRO A 386 -8.73 12.06 -7.59
C PRO A 386 -9.73 11.60 -6.52
N LEU A 387 -9.28 10.86 -5.51
CA LEU A 387 -10.15 10.44 -4.41
C LEU A 387 -10.72 11.64 -3.65
N LEU A 388 -9.89 12.66 -3.37
CA LEU A 388 -10.34 13.88 -2.68
C LEU A 388 -11.38 14.68 -3.49
N ARG A 389 -11.34 14.61 -4.82
CA ARG A 389 -12.28 15.28 -5.71
C ARG A 389 -13.63 14.57 -5.80
N ASN A 390 -13.72 13.33 -5.36
CA ASN A 390 -14.94 12.51 -5.35
C ASN A 390 -15.65 12.38 -6.72
N PRO A 391 -14.95 12.10 -7.84
CA PRO A 391 -15.61 11.93 -9.13
C PRO A 391 -16.59 10.76 -9.07
N LEU A 392 -17.77 10.92 -9.65
CA LEU A 392 -18.86 9.93 -9.67
C LEU A 392 -19.24 9.39 -8.28
N GLY A 393 -18.96 10.12 -7.19
CA GLY A 393 -19.25 9.67 -5.82
C GLY A 393 -18.39 8.51 -5.34
N VAL A 394 -17.14 8.42 -5.80
CA VAL A 394 -16.22 7.32 -5.40
C VAL A 394 -15.95 7.29 -3.89
N GLN A 395 -15.81 8.44 -3.22
CA GLN A 395 -15.67 8.49 -1.77
C GLN A 395 -16.88 7.88 -1.06
N ASP A 396 -18.09 8.29 -1.48
CA ASP A 396 -19.34 7.79 -0.91
C ASP A 396 -19.47 6.29 -1.12
N THR A 397 -19.04 5.81 -2.28
CA THR A 397 -18.98 4.37 -2.59
C THR A 397 -18.00 3.63 -1.67
N LEU A 398 -16.81 4.18 -1.45
CA LEU A 398 -15.82 3.58 -0.54
C LEU A 398 -16.34 3.60 0.90
N ILE A 399 -16.79 4.73 1.41
CA ILE A 399 -17.24 4.90 2.80
C ILE A 399 -18.47 4.04 3.10
N ASN A 400 -19.49 4.10 2.27
CA ASN A 400 -20.82 3.56 2.61
C ASN A 400 -21.03 2.13 2.11
N VAL A 401 -20.22 1.65 1.15
CA VAL A 401 -20.42 0.34 0.50
C VAL A 401 -19.19 -0.56 0.65
N LEU A 402 -18.03 -0.16 0.12
CA LEU A 402 -16.89 -1.05 -0.04
C LEU A 402 -16.03 -1.16 1.23
N TYR A 403 -15.77 -0.04 1.90
CA TYR A 403 -14.87 0.08 3.07
C TYR A 403 -15.61 0.51 4.33
N LYS A 404 -16.86 0.11 4.46
CA LYS A 404 -17.76 0.48 5.56
C LYS A 404 -17.20 0.16 6.96
N SER A 405 -16.47 -0.94 7.09
CA SER A 405 -15.86 -1.35 8.36
C SER A 405 -14.36 -1.10 8.34
N GLN A 406 -13.78 -0.84 9.50
CA GLN A 406 -12.34 -0.83 9.68
C GLN A 406 -11.74 -2.21 9.38
N THR A 407 -10.48 -2.26 8.98
CA THR A 407 -9.75 -3.49 8.73
C THR A 407 -8.30 -3.34 9.16
N VAL A 408 -7.67 -4.44 9.50
CA VAL A 408 -6.23 -4.51 9.72
C VAL A 408 -5.50 -4.69 8.38
N VAL A 409 -4.24 -4.24 8.32
CA VAL A 409 -3.38 -4.60 7.19
C VAL A 409 -3.06 -6.10 7.29
N PRO A 410 -3.09 -6.85 6.17
CA PRO A 410 -2.81 -8.28 6.19
C PRO A 410 -1.42 -8.61 6.76
N GLY A 411 -1.38 -9.60 7.64
CA GLY A 411 -0.15 -10.02 8.31
C GLY A 411 0.83 -10.73 7.38
N LEU A 412 2.12 -10.39 7.49
CA LEU A 412 3.18 -10.98 6.69
C LEU A 412 3.83 -12.17 7.44
N SER A 413 3.09 -13.26 7.58
CA SER A 413 3.55 -14.46 8.28
C SER A 413 4.78 -15.15 7.68
N PHE A 414 5.15 -14.80 6.46
CA PHE A 414 6.40 -15.25 5.83
C PHE A 414 7.62 -14.45 6.30
N MET A 415 7.46 -13.26 6.88
CA MET A 415 8.54 -12.48 7.49
C MET A 415 8.83 -12.92 8.92
N THR A 416 7.80 -13.17 9.70
CA THR A 416 7.89 -13.76 11.04
C THR A 416 6.61 -14.51 11.39
N LYS A 417 6.76 -15.59 12.15
CA LYS A 417 5.62 -16.32 12.75
C LYS A 417 5.48 -16.02 14.24
N VAL A 418 6.39 -15.20 14.80
CA VAL A 418 6.36 -14.83 16.21
C VAL A 418 5.24 -13.82 16.41
N ALA A 419 4.26 -14.21 17.21
CA ALA A 419 3.19 -13.31 17.62
C ALA A 419 3.69 -12.43 18.78
N PRO A 420 3.22 -11.17 18.88
CA PRO A 420 3.57 -10.32 20.01
C PRO A 420 2.86 -10.80 21.29
N LEU A 421 3.28 -10.25 22.42
CA LEU A 421 2.67 -10.53 23.73
C LEU A 421 1.16 -10.29 23.72
N THR A 422 0.42 -11.19 24.38
CA THR A 422 -1.02 -11.12 24.49
C THR A 422 -1.45 -10.06 25.51
N PRO A 423 -2.23 -9.04 25.12
CA PRO A 423 -2.77 -8.06 26.07
C PRO A 423 -3.82 -8.69 26.99
N GLN A 424 -4.02 -8.12 28.17
CA GLN A 424 -5.06 -8.53 29.12
C GLN A 424 -5.93 -7.34 29.53
N ILE A 425 -7.27 -7.51 29.50
CA ILE A 425 -8.20 -6.49 29.97
C ILE A 425 -8.15 -6.43 31.49
N CYS A 426 -7.55 -5.38 32.04
CA CYS A 426 -7.40 -5.17 33.49
C CYS A 426 -8.47 -4.26 34.10
N GLY A 427 -9.17 -3.47 33.33
CA GLY A 427 -10.18 -2.53 33.82
C GLY A 427 -11.41 -2.44 32.91
N VAL A 428 -12.61 -2.43 33.57
CA VAL A 428 -13.87 -2.12 32.91
C VAL A 428 -14.65 -1.15 33.80
N LYS A 429 -15.00 0.01 33.24
CA LYS A 429 -15.86 0.99 33.90
C LYS A 429 -16.98 1.38 32.93
N GLY A 430 -18.14 1.71 33.48
CA GLY A 430 -19.26 2.22 32.68
C GLY A 430 -19.68 3.60 33.12
N SER A 431 -20.15 4.38 32.15
CA SER A 431 -20.85 5.64 32.32
C SER A 431 -22.24 5.57 31.68
N LYS A 432 -23.04 6.62 31.76
CA LYS A 432 -24.31 6.70 31.02
C LYS A 432 -24.11 6.46 29.51
N SER A 433 -23.05 7.02 28.94
CA SER A 433 -22.82 7.08 27.50
C SER A 433 -21.88 5.99 26.96
N ALA A 434 -21.07 5.33 27.80
CA ALA A 434 -20.00 4.47 27.30
C ALA A 434 -19.67 3.30 28.24
N VAL A 435 -19.03 2.27 27.65
CA VAL A 435 -18.24 1.25 28.35
C VAL A 435 -16.77 1.55 28.09
N LYS A 436 -16.01 1.82 29.15
CA LYS A 436 -14.58 2.08 29.10
C LYS A 436 -13.80 0.82 29.45
N LEU A 437 -12.89 0.45 28.57
CA LEU A 437 -11.97 -0.67 28.73
C LEU A 437 -10.55 -0.12 28.96
N ALA A 438 -9.80 -0.80 29.81
CA ALA A 438 -8.35 -0.61 29.95
C ALA A 438 -7.67 -1.97 29.89
N TRP A 439 -6.52 -2.03 29.23
CA TRP A 439 -5.72 -3.25 29.13
C TRP A 439 -4.24 -2.96 29.43
N ASN A 440 -3.47 -4.00 29.62
CA ASN A 440 -2.02 -3.93 29.80
C ASN A 440 -1.36 -5.19 29.23
N ILE A 441 -0.06 -5.18 29.16
CA ILE A 441 0.77 -6.35 28.92
C ILE A 441 1.33 -6.80 30.26
N CYS A 442 1.08 -8.07 30.61
CA CYS A 442 1.57 -8.67 31.84
C CYS A 442 2.72 -9.64 31.56
N ASN A 443 3.58 -9.89 32.56
CA ASN A 443 4.64 -10.91 32.52
C ASN A 443 5.62 -10.75 31.36
N ILE A 444 6.12 -9.53 31.12
CA ILE A 444 7.08 -9.24 30.06
C ILE A 444 8.41 -9.89 30.43
N LEU A 445 8.87 -10.83 29.61
CA LEU A 445 10.21 -11.40 29.69
C LEU A 445 11.15 -10.72 28.70
N SER A 446 12.45 -10.76 28.99
CA SER A 446 13.45 -10.18 28.09
C SER A 446 13.44 -10.90 26.72
N GLY A 447 13.36 -10.13 25.64
CA GLY A 447 13.36 -10.63 24.26
C GLY A 447 12.00 -10.93 23.67
N GLU A 448 10.91 -10.74 24.42
CA GLU A 448 9.55 -10.88 23.87
C GLU A 448 9.12 -9.62 23.11
N GLU A 449 8.39 -9.81 22.01
CA GLU A 449 7.94 -8.72 21.15
C GLU A 449 6.70 -8.03 21.72
N MET A 450 6.80 -6.73 21.97
CA MET A 450 5.68 -5.90 22.39
C MET A 450 4.73 -5.63 21.21
N PRO A 451 3.40 -5.57 21.45
CA PRO A 451 2.48 -5.11 20.42
C PRO A 451 2.80 -3.69 19.95
N TYR A 452 2.75 -3.49 18.64
CA TYR A 452 2.91 -2.20 17.99
C TYR A 452 1.62 -1.39 18.00
N TYR A 453 0.45 -2.10 17.92
CA TYR A 453 -0.89 -1.54 18.08
C TYR A 453 -1.87 -2.63 18.57
N TYR A 454 -3.10 -2.24 18.89
CA TYR A 454 -4.10 -3.11 19.48
C TYR A 454 -5.41 -3.07 18.71
N ALA A 455 -6.14 -4.21 18.70
CA ALA A 455 -7.50 -4.32 18.20
C ALA A 455 -8.44 -4.69 19.32
N ILE A 456 -9.65 -4.09 19.32
CA ILE A 456 -10.73 -4.46 20.22
C ILE A 456 -11.86 -5.05 19.41
N TYR A 457 -12.25 -6.27 19.78
CA TYR A 457 -13.41 -6.95 19.24
C TYR A 457 -14.53 -6.95 20.26
N ARG A 458 -15.75 -6.70 19.77
CA ARG A 458 -16.97 -6.76 20.57
C ARG A 458 -17.95 -7.73 19.94
N PHE A 459 -18.44 -8.63 20.77
CA PHE A 459 -19.51 -9.58 20.43
C PHE A 459 -20.74 -9.27 21.25
N GLU A 460 -21.92 -9.42 20.68
CA GLU A 460 -23.18 -9.31 21.39
C GLU A 460 -23.43 -10.58 22.20
N GLY A 461 -23.98 -10.42 23.42
CA GLY A 461 -24.21 -11.53 24.34
C GLY A 461 -22.99 -11.86 25.21
N GLU A 462 -22.99 -13.08 25.75
CA GLU A 462 -22.06 -13.57 26.79
C GLU A 462 -21.09 -14.64 26.24
N SER A 463 -20.74 -14.56 24.95
CA SER A 463 -19.79 -15.49 24.29
C SER A 463 -18.94 -14.77 23.27
N VAL A 464 -17.75 -15.28 23.07
CA VAL A 464 -16.88 -14.88 21.94
C VAL A 464 -17.47 -15.47 20.66
N GLY A 465 -17.62 -14.65 19.64
CA GLY A 465 -18.13 -15.04 18.33
C GLY A 465 -17.03 -15.16 17.27
N ASP A 466 -17.40 -15.00 16.01
CA ASP A 466 -16.50 -15.12 14.87
C ASP A 466 -15.67 -13.83 14.68
N PHE A 467 -14.35 -13.93 14.79
CA PHE A 467 -13.41 -12.84 14.52
C PHE A 467 -13.32 -12.46 13.03
N LYS A 468 -13.80 -13.32 12.12
CA LYS A 468 -13.84 -13.04 10.69
C LYS A 468 -14.99 -12.11 10.29
N ASP A 469 -15.91 -11.82 11.20
CA ASP A 469 -16.95 -10.81 10.98
C ASP A 469 -16.37 -9.41 11.23
N PRO A 470 -16.18 -8.57 10.18
CA PRO A 470 -15.54 -7.26 10.30
C PRO A 470 -16.35 -6.28 11.19
N SER A 471 -17.65 -6.54 11.41
CA SER A 471 -18.47 -5.73 12.32
C SER A 471 -18.08 -5.91 13.79
N ARG A 472 -17.31 -6.93 14.11
CA ARG A 472 -16.84 -7.21 15.47
C ARG A 472 -15.59 -6.40 15.85
N LEU A 473 -14.81 -5.99 14.88
CA LEU A 473 -13.66 -5.09 15.05
C LEU A 473 -14.17 -3.66 15.25
N ILE A 474 -14.25 -3.21 16.49
CA ILE A 474 -14.82 -1.90 16.83
C ILE A 474 -13.78 -0.81 17.05
N TYR A 475 -12.53 -1.18 17.29
CA TYR A 475 -11.45 -0.23 17.50
C TYR A 475 -10.09 -0.81 17.12
N LEU A 476 -9.28 0.05 16.53
CA LEU A 476 -7.84 -0.15 16.35
C LEU A 476 -7.12 1.04 16.98
N SER A 477 -6.15 0.81 17.85
CA SER A 477 -5.38 1.88 18.45
C SER A 477 -4.44 2.55 17.44
N PRO A 478 -4.03 3.80 17.63
CA PRO A 478 -2.86 4.36 16.93
C PRO A 478 -1.63 3.47 17.11
N TYR A 479 -0.67 3.59 16.21
CA TYR A 479 0.64 2.96 16.39
C TYR A 479 1.34 3.63 17.58
N HIS A 480 2.04 2.83 18.39
CA HIS A 480 2.69 3.28 19.63
C HIS A 480 1.73 3.95 20.65
N ASP A 481 0.47 3.51 20.70
CA ASP A 481 -0.47 4.07 21.69
C ASP A 481 -0.13 3.61 23.11
N GLU A 482 0.31 4.55 23.94
CA GLU A 482 0.64 4.32 25.35
C GLU A 482 -0.57 4.37 26.27
N LYS A 483 -1.73 4.86 25.79
CA LYS A 483 -2.90 5.09 26.66
C LYS A 483 -3.58 3.81 27.08
N LEU A 484 -3.57 2.77 26.24
CA LEU A 484 -4.15 1.45 26.47
C LEU A 484 -5.59 1.50 27.03
N ILE A 485 -6.40 2.42 26.50
CA ILE A 485 -7.76 2.73 26.94
C ILE A 485 -8.64 2.94 25.72
N PHE A 486 -9.87 2.41 25.78
CA PHE A 486 -10.90 2.64 24.78
C PHE A 486 -12.25 2.88 25.44
N GLU A 487 -13.07 3.76 24.85
CA GLU A 487 -14.46 4.05 25.29
C GLU A 487 -15.44 3.67 24.17
N ASP A 488 -16.18 2.59 24.40
CA ASP A 488 -17.25 2.17 23.51
C ASP A 488 -18.53 2.96 23.79
N GLN A 489 -18.80 3.95 22.96
CA GLN A 489 -19.98 4.82 23.03
C GLN A 489 -21.19 4.25 22.27
N THR A 490 -21.05 3.08 21.63
CA THR A 490 -22.10 2.47 20.79
C THR A 490 -22.91 1.41 21.53
N THR A 491 -22.70 1.27 22.84
CA THR A 491 -23.40 0.28 23.68
C THR A 491 -24.81 0.71 24.03
N ILE A 492 -25.74 -0.27 24.04
CA ILE A 492 -27.15 -0.07 24.30
C ILE A 492 -27.50 -0.56 25.73
N GLU A 493 -28.30 0.21 26.45
CA GLU A 493 -28.79 -0.15 27.80
C GLU A 493 -29.52 -1.51 27.82
N GLY A 494 -29.26 -2.30 28.83
CA GLY A 494 -29.84 -3.64 29.01
C GLY A 494 -29.10 -4.76 28.28
N GLN A 495 -28.31 -4.42 27.23
CA GLN A 495 -27.59 -5.40 26.42
C GLN A 495 -26.35 -5.96 27.11
N TYR A 496 -25.99 -7.19 26.74
CA TYR A 496 -24.78 -7.87 27.13
C TYR A 496 -23.77 -7.83 25.99
N TYR A 497 -22.51 -7.60 26.32
CA TYR A 497 -21.38 -7.54 25.39
C TYR A 497 -20.20 -8.36 25.91
N THR A 498 -19.50 -9.00 25.00
CA THR A 498 -18.24 -9.67 25.27
C THR A 498 -17.13 -8.90 24.55
N TYR A 499 -16.10 -8.49 25.27
CA TYR A 499 -14.94 -7.81 24.73
C TYR A 499 -13.70 -8.68 24.84
N VAL A 500 -12.88 -8.63 23.81
CA VAL A 500 -11.50 -9.14 23.80
C VAL A 500 -10.58 -8.11 23.14
N VAL A 501 -9.31 -8.14 23.53
CA VAL A 501 -8.25 -7.30 22.96
C VAL A 501 -7.17 -8.21 22.39
N THR A 502 -6.65 -7.87 21.23
CA THR A 502 -5.46 -8.49 20.63
C THR A 502 -4.39 -7.43 20.38
N GLY A 503 -3.15 -7.84 20.24
CA GLY A 503 -2.02 -7.00 19.88
C GLY A 503 -1.47 -7.40 18.51
N PHE A 504 -0.91 -6.47 17.79
CA PHE A 504 -0.26 -6.69 16.49
C PHE A 504 1.19 -6.23 16.55
N ASN A 505 2.09 -6.99 15.95
CA ASN A 505 3.46 -6.53 15.75
C ASN A 505 3.59 -5.65 14.49
N ARG A 506 4.80 -5.19 14.18
CA ARG A 506 5.08 -4.30 13.04
C ARG A 506 4.82 -4.91 11.65
N VAL A 507 4.73 -6.22 11.55
CA VAL A 507 4.39 -6.92 10.31
C VAL A 507 2.98 -7.50 10.34
N ASN A 508 2.13 -6.96 11.23
CA ASN A 508 0.71 -7.28 11.41
C ASN A 508 0.43 -8.75 11.73
N VAL A 509 1.35 -9.45 12.37
CA VAL A 509 1.05 -10.74 13.00
C VAL A 509 0.32 -10.48 14.30
N GLU A 510 -0.86 -11.10 14.46
CA GLU A 510 -1.76 -10.91 15.60
C GLU A 510 -1.41 -11.84 16.75
N SER A 511 -1.47 -11.33 17.98
CA SER A 511 -1.35 -12.13 19.21
C SER A 511 -2.55 -13.05 19.41
N TYR A 512 -2.47 -13.93 20.38
CA TYR A 512 -3.68 -14.53 20.96
C TYR A 512 -4.57 -13.43 21.54
N SER A 513 -5.88 -13.72 21.65
CA SER A 513 -6.81 -12.79 22.31
C SER A 513 -6.65 -12.80 23.82
N SER A 514 -6.92 -11.66 24.46
CA SER A 514 -7.08 -11.58 25.91
C SER A 514 -8.17 -12.54 26.40
N ASP A 515 -8.18 -12.83 27.68
CA ASP A 515 -9.37 -13.42 28.33
C ASP A 515 -10.59 -12.53 28.04
N PRO A 516 -11.76 -13.15 27.73
CA PRO A 516 -12.96 -12.39 27.42
C PRO A 516 -13.54 -11.74 28.67
N VAL A 517 -13.99 -10.50 28.51
CA VAL A 517 -14.70 -9.78 29.58
C VAL A 517 -16.16 -9.60 29.22
N PHE A 518 -17.05 -10.12 30.10
CA PHE A 518 -18.51 -10.05 29.94
C PHE A 518 -19.06 -8.83 30.66
N VAL A 519 -19.81 -7.99 29.96
CA VAL A 519 -20.31 -6.71 30.46
C VAL A 519 -21.80 -6.56 30.17
N LYS A 520 -22.60 -6.25 31.19
CA LYS A 520 -23.97 -5.76 31.00
C LYS A 520 -23.97 -4.25 31.02
N LYS A 521 -24.42 -3.59 29.96
CA LYS A 521 -24.65 -2.14 29.94
C LYS A 521 -25.88 -1.81 30.78
N THR A 522 -25.74 -0.87 31.70
CA THR A 522 -26.84 -0.42 32.56
C THR A 522 -27.06 1.08 32.37
N LYS A 523 -28.20 1.60 32.82
CA LYS A 523 -28.58 3.02 32.73
C LYS A 523 -27.46 3.97 33.22
N ASN A 524 -26.78 3.61 34.30
CA ASN A 524 -25.78 4.47 34.94
C ASN A 524 -24.36 3.95 34.84
N GLY A 525 -24.11 2.90 34.05
CA GLY A 525 -22.76 2.33 33.95
C GLY A 525 -22.68 0.98 33.27
N ALA A 526 -21.73 0.19 33.68
CA ALA A 526 -21.54 -1.17 33.21
C ALA A 526 -21.24 -2.11 34.39
N LYS A 527 -21.86 -3.29 34.41
CA LYS A 527 -21.56 -4.33 35.39
C LYS A 527 -20.76 -5.44 34.74
N LYS A 528 -19.55 -5.69 35.25
CA LYS A 528 -18.75 -6.86 34.87
C LYS A 528 -19.42 -8.10 35.45
N LYS A 529 -19.72 -9.09 34.62
CA LYS A 529 -20.24 -10.37 35.04
C LYS A 529 -19.06 -11.30 35.29
N ARG A 530 -18.94 -11.85 36.49
CA ARG A 530 -18.01 -12.93 36.79
C ARG A 530 -18.65 -14.24 36.32
N LYS A 531 -18.07 -14.94 35.32
CA LYS A 531 -18.38 -16.34 35.08
C LYS A 531 -17.79 -17.14 36.23
N PHE A 532 -18.64 -17.80 37.03
CA PHE A 532 -18.21 -18.88 37.91
C PHE A 532 -17.84 -20.06 36.99
N TRP A 533 -16.58 -20.33 36.83
CA TRP A 533 -16.13 -21.64 36.38
C TRP A 533 -16.35 -22.59 37.54
N GLY A 534 -17.55 -23.21 37.57
CA GLY A 534 -17.75 -24.36 38.44
C GLY A 534 -16.82 -25.46 37.93
N TYR A 535 -15.79 -25.75 38.69
CA TYR A 535 -15.09 -27.02 38.60
C TYR A 535 -16.11 -28.09 38.96
N LEU A 536 -16.71 -28.75 37.98
CA LEU A 536 -17.27 -30.07 38.19
C LEU A 536 -16.08 -31.03 38.27
N PHE A 537 -15.82 -31.50 39.49
CA PHE A 537 -14.94 -32.62 39.77
C PHE A 537 -15.46 -33.90 39.10
#